data_930bae0e548cdde585591a4f9a1a32e7
#
_entry.id   930bae0e548cdde585591a4f9a1a32e7
#
_cell.length_a   1.000
_cell.length_b   1.000
_cell.length_c   1.000
_cell.angle_alpha   90.00
_cell.angle_beta   90.00
_cell.angle_gamma   90.00
#
_symmetry.space_group_name_H-M   'P 1'
#
loop_
_entity.id
_entity.type
_entity.pdbx_description
1 polymer ?
#
loop_
_entity_poly.entity_id
_entity_poly.type
_entity_poly.pdbx_seq_one_letter_code
_entity_poly.pdbx_strand_id
1 'polypeptide(L)'
;EVIGPSRTEFESSATEHVGRTTVICRLQPGQRLRVVKYLAYGWSSQRSIPALNDQVRAALAAARYTGWTGLTTEQRGYLDNFWAAADVEVDGNSQLQQAARFGLFHVLQAGARAEGRGIAAKGLTGPGYDGHTFWDTETFVLPLLSHTVPDAAADVLCWRQQTLPLAVERASQLGLAGAAFPWRTIRGQECSGYWPAGTAAFHINADIADAAIRHVTATGDIGFERDIALELLVQTARLWRSLGHHDLAGRFRIDGVTGPDEYSAVADNNVYTNLMAQRNLRAAADAVGRHLEQAAALGVDAEEAASWRDAATEMVMPYDDKLGVHPQAEGFTEHAMWDFAGTAPDQYPLLLHFPYFDLYRKQVVKQADLVLAMHLCPEAFTDEQKARNFAYYERITVRDSSLSAATQAVLAVETGHLDLAYDYLCETALMDLADLAHNTSNGLHIASLAGAWSALVAGFGGLRHLDDGGLAFAPRLPETLTRITFRLRWRGRRLRVEITPGQTEYKLLEGAGLELRHHGQLITITMDAPVVQTIPPVPPTDHVSQPQGREPLARRLPGEAAS
;
A
#
# COMPACT_ATOMS: atom_id res chain seq x y z
N GLU A 1 -8.85 -11.80 37.14
CA GLU A 1 -8.71 -11.07 38.39
C GLU A 1 -10.03 -10.37 38.71
N VAL A 2 -10.47 -10.52 39.94
CA VAL A 2 -11.71 -9.89 40.43
C VAL A 2 -11.35 -9.07 41.68
N ILE A 3 -11.67 -7.80 41.66
CA ILE A 3 -11.47 -6.86 42.75
C ILE A 3 -12.84 -6.28 43.12
N GLY A 4 -13.35 -6.58 44.29
CA GLY A 4 -14.66 -6.19 44.76
C GLY A 4 -14.78 -6.16 46.27
N PRO A 5 -15.99 -5.94 46.79
CA PRO A 5 -16.26 -6.02 48.24
C PRO A 5 -15.88 -7.37 48.83
N SER A 6 -15.66 -7.43 50.14
CA SER A 6 -15.21 -8.61 50.88
C SER A 6 -16.10 -9.86 50.79
N ARG A 7 -17.31 -9.73 50.24
CA ARG A 7 -18.27 -10.84 50.00
C ARG A 7 -18.52 -10.97 48.48
N THR A 8 -17.46 -11.13 47.69
CA THR A 8 -17.57 -11.44 46.26
C THR A 8 -17.34 -12.94 46.08
N GLU A 9 -18.34 -13.62 45.55
CA GLU A 9 -18.28 -15.04 45.21
C GLU A 9 -18.01 -15.20 43.73
N PHE A 10 -17.25 -16.22 43.35
CA PHE A 10 -17.03 -16.54 41.93
C PHE A 10 -16.98 -18.05 41.73
N GLU A 11 -17.55 -18.47 40.60
CA GLU A 11 -17.53 -19.82 40.09
C GLU A 11 -16.99 -19.84 38.69
N SER A 12 -16.11 -20.77 38.36
CA SER A 12 -15.59 -20.96 37.02
C SER A 12 -15.87 -22.37 36.51
N SER A 13 -16.36 -22.48 35.31
CA SER A 13 -16.57 -23.74 34.59
C SER A 13 -16.01 -23.67 33.19
N ALA A 14 -15.56 -24.81 32.67
CA ALA A 14 -15.08 -24.91 31.29
C ALA A 14 -15.60 -26.20 30.66
N THR A 15 -16.00 -26.08 29.39
CA THR A 15 -16.28 -27.20 28.48
C THR A 15 -15.33 -27.12 27.29
N GLU A 16 -15.46 -28.04 26.35
CA GLU A 16 -14.62 -28.04 25.15
C GLU A 16 -14.64 -26.70 24.39
N HIS A 17 -15.78 -26.01 24.36
CA HIS A 17 -15.97 -24.80 23.56
C HIS A 17 -16.29 -23.54 24.38
N VAL A 18 -16.56 -23.64 25.68
CA VAL A 18 -17.00 -22.51 26.50
C VAL A 18 -16.31 -22.51 27.85
N GLY A 19 -15.61 -21.41 28.17
CA GLY A 19 -15.17 -21.07 29.51
C GLY A 19 -16.06 -19.98 30.09
N ARG A 20 -16.66 -20.21 31.27
CA ARG A 20 -17.52 -19.27 31.97
C ARG A 20 -16.95 -18.97 33.35
N THR A 21 -16.88 -17.69 33.72
CA THR A 21 -16.68 -17.25 35.10
C THR A 21 -17.86 -16.39 35.49
N THR A 22 -18.58 -16.80 36.52
CA THR A 22 -19.70 -16.04 37.09
C THR A 22 -19.20 -15.35 38.37
N VAL A 23 -19.46 -14.05 38.47
CA VAL A 23 -19.10 -13.23 39.64
C VAL A 23 -20.38 -12.70 40.28
N ILE A 24 -20.57 -12.98 41.55
CA ILE A 24 -21.74 -12.54 42.30
C ILE A 24 -21.26 -11.68 43.47
N CYS A 25 -21.75 -10.45 43.54
CA CYS A 25 -21.47 -9.57 44.66
C CYS A 25 -22.63 -8.61 44.93
N ARG A 26 -22.72 -8.09 46.14
CA ARG A 26 -23.68 -7.06 46.52
C ARG A 26 -22.91 -5.74 46.65
N LEU A 27 -23.26 -4.75 45.83
CA LEU A 27 -22.64 -3.43 45.81
C LEU A 27 -23.52 -2.43 46.56
N GLN A 28 -22.89 -1.64 47.43
CA GLN A 28 -23.48 -0.46 48.04
C GLN A 28 -23.20 0.78 47.15
N PRO A 29 -23.98 1.87 47.27
CA PRO A 29 -23.67 3.11 46.59
C PRO A 29 -22.21 3.55 46.82
N GLY A 30 -21.49 3.85 45.72
CA GLY A 30 -20.06 4.23 45.77
C GLY A 30 -19.05 3.07 45.75
N GLN A 31 -19.48 1.83 45.95
CA GLN A 31 -18.61 0.66 45.82
C GLN A 31 -18.44 0.25 44.35
N ARG A 32 -17.28 -0.31 43.99
CA ARG A 32 -16.94 -0.76 42.64
C ARG A 32 -16.61 -2.25 42.62
N LEU A 33 -17.11 -2.95 41.60
CA LEU A 33 -16.61 -4.25 41.17
C LEU A 33 -15.77 -4.06 39.94
N ARG A 34 -14.54 -4.57 39.94
CA ARG A 34 -13.64 -4.60 38.77
C ARG A 34 -13.34 -6.06 38.43
N VAL A 35 -13.62 -6.40 37.16
CA VAL A 35 -13.28 -7.71 36.61
C VAL A 35 -12.27 -7.48 35.48
N VAL A 36 -11.10 -8.12 35.56
CA VAL A 36 -10.07 -8.08 34.54
C VAL A 36 -9.93 -9.49 33.96
N LYS A 37 -10.14 -9.60 32.65
CA LYS A 37 -9.99 -10.83 31.86
C LYS A 37 -8.74 -10.74 31.02
N TYR A 38 -7.79 -11.64 31.25
CA TYR A 38 -6.60 -11.79 30.41
C TYR A 38 -6.84 -12.89 29.39
N LEU A 39 -6.53 -12.61 28.11
CA LEU A 39 -6.64 -13.53 27.01
C LEU A 39 -5.30 -13.60 26.28
N ALA A 40 -4.89 -14.79 25.89
CA ALA A 40 -3.73 -15.01 25.04
C ALA A 40 -4.08 -16.04 23.96
N TYR A 41 -3.60 -15.79 22.76
CA TYR A 41 -3.76 -16.68 21.62
C TYR A 41 -2.37 -17.09 21.11
N GLY A 42 -2.22 -18.36 20.77
CA GLY A 42 -1.03 -18.88 20.11
C GLY A 42 -1.42 -19.57 18.83
N TRP A 43 -0.66 -19.33 17.77
CA TRP A 43 -0.80 -20.03 16.51
C TRP A 43 0.57 -20.13 15.83
N SER A 44 0.77 -21.17 15.05
CA SER A 44 1.97 -21.34 14.22
C SER A 44 1.72 -22.49 13.23
N SER A 45 2.28 -22.36 12.03
CA SER A 45 2.36 -23.46 11.08
C SER A 45 3.59 -24.37 11.30
N GLN A 46 4.52 -23.95 12.17
CA GLN A 46 5.82 -24.62 12.38
C GLN A 46 6.02 -25.19 13.79
N ARG A 47 5.27 -24.69 14.78
CA ARG A 47 5.41 -25.10 16.18
C ARG A 47 4.41 -26.20 16.54
N SER A 48 4.80 -27.12 17.39
CA SER A 48 3.91 -28.15 17.93
C SER A 48 2.85 -27.54 18.86
N ILE A 49 1.71 -28.21 18.99
CA ILE A 49 0.63 -27.80 19.92
C ILE A 49 1.15 -27.65 21.37
N PRO A 50 1.99 -28.55 21.94
CA PRO A 50 2.57 -28.34 23.27
C PRO A 50 3.37 -27.05 23.39
N ALA A 51 4.22 -26.72 22.39
CA ALA A 51 5.01 -25.49 22.40
C ALA A 51 4.12 -24.22 22.33
N LEU A 52 3.02 -24.26 21.58
CA LEU A 52 2.02 -23.19 21.56
C LEU A 52 1.30 -23.03 22.90
N ASN A 53 0.94 -24.14 23.55
CA ASN A 53 0.34 -24.12 24.89
C ASN A 53 1.27 -23.48 25.92
N ASP A 54 2.56 -23.82 25.89
CA ASP A 54 3.53 -23.24 26.82
C ASP A 54 3.72 -21.74 26.55
N GLN A 55 3.76 -21.31 25.31
CA GLN A 55 3.82 -19.89 24.91
C GLN A 55 2.60 -19.12 25.44
N VAL A 56 1.39 -19.66 25.27
CA VAL A 56 0.14 -19.02 25.73
C VAL A 56 0.11 -18.93 27.25
N ARG A 57 0.53 -20.01 27.96
CA ARG A 57 0.61 -20.00 29.42
C ARG A 57 1.63 -19.00 29.94
N ALA A 58 2.80 -18.91 29.32
CA ALA A 58 3.81 -17.92 29.66
C ALA A 58 3.32 -16.48 29.45
N ALA A 59 2.64 -16.20 28.33
CA ALA A 59 2.05 -14.90 28.05
C ALA A 59 0.96 -14.52 29.09
N LEU A 60 0.09 -15.45 29.47
CA LEU A 60 -0.91 -15.22 30.50
C LEU A 60 -0.28 -15.00 31.90
N ALA A 61 0.78 -15.73 32.24
CA ALA A 61 1.50 -15.55 33.50
C ALA A 61 2.17 -14.16 33.55
N ALA A 62 2.84 -13.76 32.47
CA ALA A 62 3.45 -12.44 32.35
C ALA A 62 2.39 -11.32 32.45
N ALA A 63 1.26 -11.44 31.73
CA ALA A 63 0.18 -10.46 31.77
C ALA A 63 -0.41 -10.31 33.20
N ARG A 64 -0.58 -11.41 33.92
CA ARG A 64 -1.06 -11.39 35.33
C ARG A 64 -0.04 -10.77 36.29
N TYR A 65 1.26 -11.00 36.06
CA TYR A 65 2.34 -10.40 36.85
C TYR A 65 2.41 -8.88 36.60
N THR A 66 2.39 -8.44 35.35
CA THR A 66 2.40 -7.02 34.99
C THR A 66 1.13 -6.31 35.46
N GLY A 67 0.01 -7.00 35.46
CA GLY A 67 -1.30 -6.49 35.85
C GLY A 67 -1.89 -5.48 34.86
N TRP A 68 -3.16 -5.13 35.07
CA TRP A 68 -3.88 -4.22 34.17
C TRP A 68 -3.20 -2.86 34.00
N THR A 69 -2.79 -2.26 35.13
CA THR A 69 -2.15 -0.93 35.13
C THR A 69 -0.82 -0.95 34.39
N GLY A 70 0.00 -1.98 34.62
CA GLY A 70 1.26 -2.14 33.88
C GLY A 70 1.05 -2.30 32.39
N LEU A 71 0.16 -3.22 31.98
CA LEU A 71 -0.16 -3.45 30.56
C LEU A 71 -0.70 -2.19 29.86
N THR A 72 -1.57 -1.41 30.51
CA THR A 72 -2.07 -0.16 29.92
C THR A 72 -1.00 0.92 29.84
N THR A 73 -0.04 0.95 30.77
CA THR A 73 1.11 1.86 30.72
C THR A 73 2.06 1.48 29.59
N GLU A 74 2.38 0.20 29.44
CA GLU A 74 3.21 -0.31 28.33
C GLU A 74 2.57 -0.04 26.97
N GLN A 75 1.26 -0.32 26.83
CA GLN A 75 0.51 -0.05 25.62
C GLN A 75 0.49 1.45 25.28
N ARG A 76 0.31 2.31 26.28
CA ARG A 76 0.37 3.77 26.08
C ARG A 76 1.75 4.19 25.60
N GLY A 77 2.82 3.73 26.28
CA GLY A 77 4.19 4.05 25.86
C GLY A 77 4.51 3.60 24.43
N TYR A 78 4.04 2.40 24.05
CA TYR A 78 4.18 1.92 22.68
C TYR A 78 3.48 2.84 21.65
N LEU A 79 2.22 3.24 21.93
CA LEU A 79 1.47 4.12 21.05
C LEU A 79 2.02 5.55 21.04
N ASP A 80 2.46 6.09 22.18
CA ASP A 80 3.07 7.42 22.26
C ASP A 80 4.35 7.49 21.41
N ASN A 81 5.17 6.43 21.43
CA ASN A 81 6.35 6.30 20.57
C ASN A 81 5.98 6.25 19.08
N PHE A 82 4.93 5.50 18.74
CA PHE A 82 4.44 5.46 17.36
C PHE A 82 3.95 6.85 16.90
N TRP A 83 3.08 7.50 17.66
CA TRP A 83 2.55 8.82 17.30
C TRP A 83 3.65 9.88 17.21
N ALA A 84 4.66 9.82 18.08
CA ALA A 84 5.81 10.72 17.99
C ALA A 84 6.61 10.58 16.68
N ALA A 85 6.55 9.43 16.03
CA ALA A 85 7.29 9.13 14.80
C ALA A 85 6.45 9.14 13.51
N ALA A 86 5.12 8.97 13.61
CA ALA A 86 4.25 8.64 12.47
C ALA A 86 2.98 9.50 12.37
N ASP A 87 2.69 10.37 13.36
CA ASP A 87 1.44 11.12 13.39
C ASP A 87 1.29 12.02 12.16
N VAL A 88 0.05 12.09 11.67
CA VAL A 88 -0.40 13.01 10.63
C VAL A 88 -1.46 13.93 11.22
N GLU A 89 -1.20 15.23 11.16
CA GLU A 89 -2.10 16.28 11.65
C GLU A 89 -2.72 16.99 10.46
N VAL A 90 -4.05 17.14 10.47
CA VAL A 90 -4.82 17.79 9.41
C VAL A 90 -5.76 18.83 10.02
N ASP A 91 -5.53 20.11 9.72
CA ASP A 91 -6.39 21.20 10.15
C ASP A 91 -7.29 21.68 8.99
N GLY A 92 -8.52 22.04 9.32
CA GLY A 92 -9.56 22.43 8.37
C GLY A 92 -10.70 21.40 8.27
N ASN A 93 -10.43 20.13 8.63
CA ASN A 93 -11.44 19.07 8.65
C ASN A 93 -11.19 18.07 9.80
N SER A 94 -12.00 18.11 10.85
CA SER A 94 -11.85 17.24 12.03
C SER A 94 -12.20 15.77 11.75
N GLN A 95 -13.09 15.48 10.82
CA GLN A 95 -13.43 14.11 10.43
C GLN A 95 -12.25 13.48 9.68
N LEU A 96 -11.62 14.25 8.78
CA LEU A 96 -10.43 13.80 8.07
C LEU A 96 -9.25 13.58 9.03
N GLN A 97 -9.08 14.45 10.04
CA GLN A 97 -8.10 14.23 11.09
C GLN A 97 -8.33 12.91 11.85
N GLN A 98 -9.58 12.65 12.22
CA GLN A 98 -9.95 11.39 12.86
C GLN A 98 -9.67 10.19 11.95
N ALA A 99 -10.05 10.29 10.68
CA ALA A 99 -9.86 9.23 9.69
C ALA A 99 -8.37 8.91 9.44
N ALA A 100 -7.52 9.93 9.33
CA ALA A 100 -6.08 9.74 9.18
C ALA A 100 -5.48 8.96 10.36
N ARG A 101 -5.79 9.34 11.60
CA ARG A 101 -5.31 8.61 12.79
C ARG A 101 -5.93 7.22 12.93
N PHE A 102 -7.19 7.05 12.58
CA PHE A 102 -7.85 5.75 12.54
C PHE A 102 -7.13 4.82 11.56
N GLY A 103 -6.83 5.29 10.35
CA GLY A 103 -6.09 4.54 9.35
C GLY A 103 -4.70 4.12 9.83
N LEU A 104 -3.91 5.08 10.34
CA LEU A 104 -2.58 4.84 10.89
C LEU A 104 -2.59 3.78 12.00
N PHE A 105 -3.56 3.86 12.92
CA PHE A 105 -3.70 2.90 14.02
C PHE A 105 -3.98 1.47 13.53
N HIS A 106 -4.91 1.31 12.57
CA HIS A 106 -5.26 -0.01 12.07
C HIS A 106 -4.18 -0.62 11.17
N VAL A 107 -3.47 0.20 10.40
CA VAL A 107 -2.29 -0.25 9.64
C VAL A 107 -1.16 -0.67 10.58
N LEU A 108 -0.88 0.11 11.65
CA LEU A 108 0.05 -0.29 12.69
C LEU A 108 -0.31 -1.64 13.31
N GLN A 109 -1.59 -1.83 13.69
CA GLN A 109 -2.04 -3.11 14.26
C GLN A 109 -1.84 -4.29 13.31
N ALA A 110 -2.17 -4.10 12.03
CA ALA A 110 -1.98 -5.13 11.01
C ALA A 110 -0.49 -5.46 10.80
N GLY A 111 0.36 -4.43 10.68
CA GLY A 111 1.80 -4.54 10.48
C GLY A 111 2.56 -5.12 11.68
N ALA A 112 2.28 -4.64 12.89
CA ALA A 112 2.93 -5.09 14.12
C ALA A 112 2.69 -6.58 14.44
N ARG A 113 1.77 -7.23 13.74
CA ARG A 113 1.47 -8.67 13.88
C ARG A 113 2.00 -9.51 12.74
N ALA A 114 2.73 -8.91 11.81
CA ALA A 114 3.18 -9.59 10.59
C ALA A 114 4.32 -10.59 10.81
N GLU A 115 4.87 -10.75 12.00
CA GLU A 115 6.00 -11.64 12.32
C GLU A 115 5.94 -12.97 11.56
N GLY A 116 6.73 -13.11 10.48
CA GLY A 116 6.78 -14.30 9.63
C GLY A 116 5.50 -14.61 8.84
N ARG A 117 4.70 -13.61 8.48
CA ARG A 117 3.48 -13.75 7.67
C ARG A 117 3.12 -12.45 6.95
N GLY A 118 2.27 -12.57 5.91
CA GLY A 118 1.70 -11.42 5.21
C GLY A 118 0.63 -10.68 6.02
N ILE A 119 0.36 -9.45 5.60
CA ILE A 119 -0.75 -8.64 6.12
C ILE A 119 -2.00 -9.00 5.31
N ALA A 120 -3.05 -9.48 5.99
CA ALA A 120 -4.32 -9.77 5.34
C ALA A 120 -5.02 -8.49 4.86
N ALA A 121 -5.79 -8.56 3.76
CA ALA A 121 -6.50 -7.41 3.18
C ALA A 121 -7.41 -6.67 4.18
N LYS A 122 -7.98 -7.38 5.15
CA LYS A 122 -8.79 -6.84 6.25
C LYS A 122 -8.02 -6.72 7.58
N GLY A 123 -6.71 -6.95 7.59
CA GLY A 123 -5.89 -6.97 8.80
C GLY A 123 -6.44 -7.94 9.84
N LEU A 124 -6.72 -7.43 11.04
CA LEU A 124 -7.29 -8.19 12.16
C LEU A 124 -8.77 -7.83 12.44
N THR A 125 -9.45 -7.18 11.50
CA THR A 125 -10.71 -6.47 11.79
C THR A 125 -11.97 -7.21 11.31
N GLY A 126 -11.85 -8.24 10.48
CA GLY A 126 -13.00 -8.99 10.01
C GLY A 126 -12.66 -10.16 9.10
N PRO A 127 -13.68 -10.97 8.72
CA PRO A 127 -13.49 -12.21 7.96
C PRO A 127 -13.36 -12.02 6.44
N GLY A 128 -13.53 -10.80 5.93
CA GLY A 128 -13.48 -10.56 4.49
C GLY A 128 -12.15 -11.02 3.88
N TYR A 129 -12.22 -11.61 2.70
CA TYR A 129 -11.12 -12.25 1.99
C TYR A 129 -10.45 -13.40 2.78
N ASP A 130 -11.10 -13.95 3.80
CA ASP A 130 -10.69 -15.17 4.54
C ASP A 130 -9.24 -15.11 5.08
N GLY A 131 -8.74 -13.91 5.39
CA GLY A 131 -7.38 -13.71 5.88
C GLY A 131 -6.29 -13.77 4.80
N HIS A 132 -6.63 -13.71 3.52
CA HIS A 132 -5.67 -13.71 2.43
C HIS A 132 -4.95 -12.36 2.29
N THR A 133 -3.69 -12.46 1.87
CA THR A 133 -2.82 -11.35 1.46
C THR A 133 -2.85 -11.23 -0.06
N PHE A 134 -2.77 -9.99 -0.55
CA PHE A 134 -2.74 -9.61 -1.96
C PHE A 134 -1.59 -8.63 -2.19
N TRP A 135 -1.41 -8.19 -3.43
CA TRP A 135 -0.48 -7.12 -3.83
C TRP A 135 -0.72 -5.78 -3.12
N ASP A 136 -1.91 -5.61 -2.54
CA ASP A 136 -2.31 -4.47 -1.72
C ASP A 136 -1.29 -4.14 -0.62
N THR A 137 -0.71 -5.18 -0.04
CA THR A 137 0.30 -5.05 1.02
C THR A 137 1.52 -4.33 0.51
N GLU A 138 2.11 -4.79 -0.57
CA GLU A 138 3.35 -4.27 -1.13
C GLU A 138 3.19 -2.86 -1.68
N THR A 139 2.08 -2.63 -2.40
CA THR A 139 1.88 -1.38 -3.14
C THR A 139 1.33 -0.25 -2.27
N PHE A 140 0.45 -0.54 -1.31
CA PHE A 140 -0.23 0.50 -0.52
C PHE A 140 0.19 0.52 0.95
N VAL A 141 0.40 -0.64 1.58
CA VAL A 141 0.66 -0.73 3.03
C VAL A 141 2.14 -0.53 3.35
N LEU A 142 3.04 -1.19 2.64
CA LEU A 142 4.48 -1.12 2.91
C LEU A 142 5.10 0.27 2.71
N PRO A 143 4.64 1.15 1.80
CA PRO A 143 5.12 2.53 1.75
C PRO A 143 4.92 3.29 3.06
N LEU A 144 3.75 3.17 3.69
CA LEU A 144 3.48 3.76 5.00
C LEU A 144 4.40 3.14 6.07
N LEU A 145 4.47 1.80 6.14
CA LEU A 145 5.25 1.11 7.18
C LEU A 145 6.75 1.38 7.05
N SER A 146 7.31 1.43 5.85
CA SER A 146 8.73 1.73 5.63
C SER A 146 9.14 3.11 6.17
N HIS A 147 8.21 4.06 6.17
CA HIS A 147 8.46 5.41 6.68
C HIS A 147 8.04 5.63 8.15
N THR A 148 7.32 4.69 8.76
CA THR A 148 6.80 4.85 10.13
C THR A 148 7.28 3.77 11.09
N VAL A 149 7.19 2.50 10.67
CA VAL A 149 7.57 1.31 11.43
C VAL A 149 8.36 0.35 10.52
N PRO A 150 9.60 0.71 10.12
CA PRO A 150 10.35 -0.03 9.10
C PRO A 150 10.54 -1.51 9.44
N ASP A 151 10.67 -1.88 10.71
CA ASP A 151 10.79 -3.28 11.13
C ASP A 151 9.58 -4.12 10.71
N ALA A 152 8.36 -3.54 10.77
CA ALA A 152 7.15 -4.24 10.32
C ALA A 152 7.13 -4.44 8.78
N ALA A 153 7.67 -3.50 8.02
CA ALA A 153 7.84 -3.66 6.58
C ALA A 153 8.89 -4.73 6.25
N ALA A 154 10.01 -4.75 6.97
CA ALA A 154 11.04 -5.78 6.85
C ALA A 154 10.47 -7.17 7.14
N ASP A 155 9.67 -7.35 8.20
CA ASP A 155 9.04 -8.63 8.55
C ASP A 155 8.17 -9.20 7.42
N VAL A 156 7.40 -8.34 6.73
CA VAL A 156 6.59 -8.75 5.58
C VAL A 156 7.45 -9.18 4.39
N LEU A 157 8.52 -8.46 4.10
CA LEU A 157 9.45 -8.81 3.02
C LEU A 157 10.23 -10.09 3.35
N CYS A 158 10.63 -10.29 4.61
CA CYS A 158 11.17 -11.56 5.08
C CYS A 158 10.19 -12.73 4.90
N TRP A 159 8.89 -12.49 5.15
CA TRP A 159 7.88 -13.50 4.88
C TRP A 159 7.78 -13.83 3.37
N ARG A 160 7.87 -12.83 2.48
CA ARG A 160 7.94 -13.09 1.04
C ARG A 160 9.14 -13.96 0.68
N GLN A 161 10.32 -13.66 1.25
CA GLN A 161 11.52 -14.47 1.04
C GLN A 161 11.35 -15.91 1.60
N GLN A 162 10.73 -16.09 2.76
CA GLN A 162 10.43 -17.42 3.31
C GLN A 162 9.46 -18.23 2.42
N THR A 163 8.58 -17.59 1.66
CA THR A 163 7.67 -18.24 0.71
C THR A 163 8.26 -18.41 -0.68
N LEU A 164 9.46 -17.92 -0.92
CA LEU A 164 10.14 -17.98 -2.22
C LEU A 164 10.25 -19.40 -2.81
N PRO A 165 10.56 -20.47 -2.05
CA PRO A 165 10.59 -21.82 -2.61
C PRO A 165 9.28 -22.24 -3.29
N LEU A 166 8.12 -21.83 -2.75
CA LEU A 166 6.81 -22.09 -3.35
C LEU A 166 6.59 -21.28 -4.63
N ALA A 167 7.10 -20.05 -4.66
CA ALA A 167 7.03 -19.19 -5.85
C ALA A 167 7.93 -19.73 -6.97
N VAL A 168 9.09 -20.28 -6.65
CA VAL A 168 10.00 -20.96 -7.61
C VAL A 168 9.35 -22.24 -8.15
N GLU A 169 8.74 -23.04 -7.28
CA GLU A 169 7.97 -24.22 -7.72
C GLU A 169 6.85 -23.84 -8.68
N ARG A 170 6.08 -22.77 -8.35
CA ARG A 170 5.01 -22.29 -9.23
C ARG A 170 5.55 -21.80 -10.58
N ALA A 171 6.65 -21.06 -10.60
CA ALA A 171 7.27 -20.65 -11.87
C ALA A 171 7.63 -21.86 -12.74
N SER A 172 8.24 -22.90 -12.14
CA SER A 172 8.55 -24.15 -12.84
C SER A 172 7.29 -24.86 -13.38
N GLN A 173 6.21 -24.90 -12.62
CA GLN A 173 4.91 -25.46 -13.06
C GLN A 173 4.32 -24.70 -14.25
N LEU A 174 4.60 -23.40 -14.36
CA LEU A 174 4.20 -22.54 -15.46
C LEU A 174 5.17 -22.59 -16.67
N GLY A 175 6.28 -23.34 -16.56
CA GLY A 175 7.32 -23.39 -17.58
C GLY A 175 8.20 -22.13 -17.61
N LEU A 176 8.26 -21.37 -16.50
CA LEU A 176 9.02 -20.15 -16.34
C LEU A 176 10.24 -20.36 -15.41
N ALA A 177 11.21 -19.46 -15.49
CA ALA A 177 12.34 -19.39 -14.57
C ALA A 177 12.07 -18.40 -13.43
N GLY A 178 12.89 -18.46 -12.38
CA GLY A 178 12.79 -17.55 -11.25
C GLY A 178 11.62 -17.86 -10.33
N ALA A 179 10.96 -16.83 -9.81
CA ALA A 179 9.87 -16.96 -8.85
C ALA A 179 8.59 -16.31 -9.34
N ALA A 180 7.47 -17.04 -9.34
CA ALA A 180 6.12 -16.55 -9.63
C ALA A 180 5.30 -16.51 -8.33
N PHE A 181 5.37 -15.39 -7.60
CA PHE A 181 4.59 -15.21 -6.38
C PHE A 181 3.09 -15.23 -6.66
N PRO A 182 2.28 -15.75 -5.71
CA PRO A 182 0.83 -15.81 -5.86
C PRO A 182 0.20 -14.42 -5.77
N TRP A 183 -0.85 -14.18 -6.57
CA TRP A 183 -1.64 -12.96 -6.50
C TRP A 183 -2.49 -12.90 -5.22
N ARG A 184 -3.04 -14.05 -4.79
CA ARG A 184 -3.79 -14.24 -3.55
C ARG A 184 -3.24 -15.41 -2.74
N THR A 185 -2.92 -15.21 -1.46
CA THR A 185 -2.33 -16.27 -0.64
C THR A 185 -2.49 -16.06 0.87
N ILE A 186 -2.34 -17.15 1.63
CA ILE A 186 -2.11 -17.12 3.08
C ILE A 186 -0.70 -17.61 3.41
N ARG A 187 -0.22 -18.67 2.73
CA ARG A 187 1.02 -19.38 3.07
C ARG A 187 2.03 -19.45 1.94
N GLY A 188 1.81 -18.73 0.85
CA GLY A 188 2.67 -18.73 -0.33
C GLY A 188 2.14 -19.51 -1.54
N GLN A 189 1.08 -20.32 -1.39
CA GLN A 189 0.41 -20.96 -2.52
C GLN A 189 -0.59 -20.01 -3.19
N GLU A 190 -0.75 -20.11 -4.51
CA GLU A 190 -1.79 -19.38 -5.24
C GLU A 190 -3.18 -19.92 -4.90
N CYS A 191 -4.08 -19.02 -4.49
CA CYS A 191 -5.44 -19.35 -4.02
C CYS A 191 -6.54 -18.54 -4.73
N SER A 192 -6.24 -17.86 -5.86
CA SER A 192 -7.22 -17.02 -6.56
C SER A 192 -8.33 -17.85 -7.17
N GLY A 193 -9.59 -17.48 -6.87
CA GLY A 193 -10.76 -18.05 -7.53
C GLY A 193 -11.07 -17.38 -8.88
N TYR A 194 -10.57 -16.17 -9.11
CA TYR A 194 -10.68 -15.44 -10.37
C TYR A 194 -9.51 -15.84 -11.27
N TRP A 195 -9.80 -16.56 -12.37
CA TRP A 195 -8.75 -17.20 -13.17
C TRP A 195 -7.71 -16.25 -13.77
N PRO A 196 -8.03 -15.02 -14.24
CA PRO A 196 -7.00 -14.14 -14.76
C PRO A 196 -5.98 -13.75 -13.68
N ALA A 197 -6.42 -13.55 -12.43
CA ALA A 197 -5.53 -13.27 -11.33
C ALA A 197 -4.57 -14.42 -11.04
N GLY A 198 -5.10 -15.64 -10.88
CA GLY A 198 -4.28 -16.83 -10.62
C GLY A 198 -3.42 -17.27 -11.80
N THR A 199 -3.73 -16.81 -13.03
CA THR A 199 -3.07 -17.28 -14.26
C THR A 199 -2.13 -16.24 -14.88
N ALA A 200 -2.50 -14.96 -14.88
CA ALA A 200 -1.86 -13.92 -15.69
C ALA A 200 -1.49 -12.65 -14.92
N ALA A 201 -1.89 -12.48 -13.65
CA ALA A 201 -1.54 -11.30 -12.85
C ALA A 201 -0.13 -11.41 -12.28
N PHE A 202 0.87 -11.32 -13.15
CA PHE A 202 2.28 -11.42 -12.78
C PHE A 202 2.82 -10.13 -12.14
N HIS A 203 2.11 -9.02 -12.21
CA HIS A 203 2.55 -7.73 -11.63
C HIS A 203 2.92 -7.82 -10.15
N ILE A 204 2.29 -8.73 -9.35
CA ILE A 204 2.64 -8.97 -7.94
C ILE A 204 4.14 -9.20 -7.74
N ASN A 205 4.84 -9.80 -8.71
CA ASN A 205 6.28 -10.05 -8.60
C ASN A 205 7.09 -8.76 -8.64
N ALA A 206 6.69 -7.82 -9.50
CA ALA A 206 7.30 -6.50 -9.57
C ALA A 206 6.87 -5.61 -8.39
N ASP A 207 5.65 -5.79 -7.86
CA ASP A 207 5.18 -5.07 -6.66
C ASP A 207 5.99 -5.45 -5.42
N ILE A 208 6.34 -6.75 -5.27
CA ILE A 208 7.23 -7.24 -4.20
C ILE A 208 8.64 -6.67 -4.38
N ALA A 209 9.16 -6.68 -5.60
CA ALA A 209 10.48 -6.13 -5.91
C ALA A 209 10.52 -4.61 -5.61
N ASP A 210 9.51 -3.85 -6.03
CA ASP A 210 9.41 -2.42 -5.77
C ASP A 210 9.29 -2.11 -4.27
N ALA A 211 8.52 -2.90 -3.52
CA ALA A 211 8.43 -2.75 -2.08
C ALA A 211 9.81 -2.98 -1.39
N ALA A 212 10.58 -3.97 -1.84
CA ALA A 212 11.95 -4.20 -1.36
C ALA A 212 12.88 -3.02 -1.71
N ILE A 213 12.83 -2.52 -2.96
CA ILE A 213 13.59 -1.35 -3.42
C ILE A 213 13.27 -0.12 -2.55
N ARG A 214 11.99 0.18 -2.36
CA ARG A 214 11.54 1.33 -1.58
C ARG A 214 11.90 1.21 -0.11
N HIS A 215 11.81 0.02 0.47
CA HIS A 215 12.22 -0.24 1.85
C HIS A 215 13.71 0.01 2.04
N VAL A 216 14.56 -0.56 1.19
CA VAL A 216 16.03 -0.34 1.21
C VAL A 216 16.35 1.15 1.02
N THR A 217 15.68 1.82 0.08
CA THR A 217 15.87 3.25 -0.18
C THR A 217 15.52 4.10 1.04
N ALA A 218 14.39 3.80 1.70
CA ALA A 218 13.91 4.57 2.85
C ALA A 218 14.73 4.32 4.12
N THR A 219 15.24 3.11 4.32
CA THR A 219 15.99 2.72 5.51
C THR A 219 17.49 2.91 5.37
N GLY A 220 18.03 2.71 4.16
CA GLY A 220 19.47 2.63 3.90
C GLY A 220 20.10 1.36 4.47
N ASP A 221 19.31 0.32 4.73
CA ASP A 221 19.77 -0.94 5.31
C ASP A 221 20.41 -1.84 4.25
N ILE A 222 21.73 -1.72 4.12
CA ILE A 222 22.54 -2.52 3.18
C ILE A 222 22.59 -4.00 3.60
N GLY A 223 22.46 -4.29 4.91
CA GLY A 223 22.38 -5.67 5.42
C GLY A 223 21.10 -6.34 4.94
N PHE A 224 19.98 -5.66 5.07
CA PHE A 224 18.69 -6.14 4.56
C PHE A 224 18.71 -6.27 3.03
N GLU A 225 19.32 -5.31 2.31
CA GLU A 225 19.47 -5.40 0.85
C GLU A 225 20.23 -6.68 0.47
N ARG A 226 21.38 -6.95 1.12
CA ARG A 226 22.23 -8.09 0.84
C ARG A 226 21.55 -9.43 1.16
N ASP A 227 20.92 -9.54 2.34
CA ASP A 227 20.51 -10.83 2.92
C ASP A 227 19.06 -11.22 2.55
N ILE A 228 18.22 -10.26 2.19
CA ILE A 228 16.78 -10.45 1.91
C ILE A 228 16.40 -9.94 0.51
N ALA A 229 16.63 -8.65 0.24
CA ALA A 229 16.11 -8.01 -0.96
C ALA A 229 16.78 -8.55 -2.24
N LEU A 230 18.09 -8.82 -2.21
CA LEU A 230 18.84 -9.31 -3.37
C LEU A 230 18.22 -10.59 -3.94
N GLU A 231 17.91 -11.58 -3.10
CA GLU A 231 17.33 -12.85 -3.55
C GLU A 231 15.93 -12.64 -4.16
N LEU A 232 15.09 -11.80 -3.54
CA LEU A 232 13.77 -11.43 -4.09
C LEU A 232 13.91 -10.77 -5.46
N LEU A 233 14.81 -9.78 -5.60
CA LEU A 233 15.05 -9.07 -6.84
C LEU A 233 15.56 -9.98 -7.96
N VAL A 234 16.51 -10.87 -7.66
CA VAL A 234 17.08 -11.82 -8.62
C VAL A 234 16.03 -12.78 -9.12
N GLN A 235 15.26 -13.40 -8.23
CA GLN A 235 14.31 -14.42 -8.63
C GLN A 235 13.10 -13.84 -9.39
N THR A 236 12.68 -12.64 -9.05
CA THR A 236 11.64 -11.93 -9.83
C THR A 236 12.17 -11.41 -11.17
N ALA A 237 13.45 -10.97 -11.25
CA ALA A 237 14.07 -10.61 -12.53
C ALA A 237 14.18 -11.81 -13.49
N ARG A 238 14.53 -12.98 -12.98
CA ARG A 238 14.52 -14.25 -13.75
C ARG A 238 13.14 -14.57 -14.31
N LEU A 239 12.09 -14.32 -13.52
CA LEU A 239 10.71 -14.47 -13.99
C LEU A 239 10.44 -13.58 -15.19
N TRP A 240 10.69 -12.26 -15.07
CA TRP A 240 10.44 -11.32 -16.15
C TRP A 240 11.22 -11.66 -17.42
N ARG A 241 12.46 -12.07 -17.26
CA ARG A 241 13.31 -12.44 -18.40
C ARG A 241 12.82 -13.70 -19.12
N SER A 242 12.19 -14.64 -18.40
CA SER A 242 11.62 -15.87 -18.97
C SER A 242 10.18 -15.71 -19.47
N LEU A 243 9.40 -14.78 -18.89
CA LEU A 243 8.04 -14.48 -19.30
C LEU A 243 7.99 -13.64 -20.57
N GLY A 244 8.87 -12.63 -20.67
CA GLY A 244 8.98 -11.76 -21.83
C GLY A 244 9.93 -12.32 -22.90
N HIS A 245 9.91 -11.68 -24.07
CA HIS A 245 10.76 -12.04 -25.21
C HIS A 245 11.12 -10.81 -26.04
N HIS A 246 12.18 -10.90 -26.83
CA HIS A 246 12.49 -9.89 -27.85
C HIS A 246 11.71 -10.17 -29.14
N ASP A 247 11.04 -9.15 -29.65
CA ASP A 247 10.41 -9.21 -30.98
C ASP A 247 11.46 -9.10 -32.11
N LEU A 248 10.99 -9.21 -33.36
CA LEU A 248 11.86 -9.10 -34.53
C LEU A 248 12.57 -7.74 -34.69
N ALA A 249 12.08 -6.71 -34.02
CA ALA A 249 12.70 -5.39 -33.98
C ALA A 249 13.68 -5.22 -32.80
N GLY A 250 13.88 -6.26 -31.99
CA GLY A 250 14.76 -6.26 -30.82
C GLY A 250 14.12 -5.64 -29.57
N ARG A 251 12.83 -5.27 -29.58
CA ARG A 251 12.13 -4.70 -28.42
C ARG A 251 11.67 -5.81 -27.48
N PHE A 252 11.79 -5.58 -26.18
CA PHE A 252 11.36 -6.56 -25.16
C PHE A 252 9.88 -6.41 -24.85
N ARG A 253 9.11 -7.49 -25.02
CA ARG A 253 7.66 -7.56 -24.87
C ARG A 253 7.28 -8.48 -23.72
N ILE A 254 6.20 -8.13 -23.02
CA ILE A 254 5.51 -9.00 -22.06
C ILE A 254 4.05 -9.12 -22.54
N ASP A 255 3.69 -10.29 -23.04
CA ASP A 255 2.39 -10.54 -23.65
C ASP A 255 1.51 -11.43 -22.75
N GLY A 256 0.19 -11.32 -22.90
CA GLY A 256 -0.78 -12.19 -22.26
C GLY A 256 -0.90 -12.05 -20.75
N VAL A 257 -0.73 -10.84 -20.21
CA VAL A 257 -0.81 -10.57 -18.76
C VAL A 257 -2.09 -9.84 -18.36
N THR A 258 -2.41 -9.92 -17.08
CA THR A 258 -3.44 -9.10 -16.44
C THR A 258 -2.74 -8.09 -15.52
N GLY A 259 -2.98 -6.79 -15.74
CA GLY A 259 -2.52 -5.73 -14.87
C GLY A 259 -3.38 -5.61 -13.59
N PRO A 260 -3.15 -4.58 -12.77
CA PRO A 260 -3.98 -4.27 -11.61
C PRO A 260 -5.46 -4.02 -11.95
N ASP A 261 -5.76 -3.49 -13.14
CA ASP A 261 -7.13 -3.33 -13.60
C ASP A 261 -7.76 -4.67 -14.00
N GLU A 262 -8.65 -5.18 -13.16
CA GLU A 262 -9.32 -6.46 -13.38
C GLU A 262 -10.42 -6.40 -14.47
N TYR A 263 -10.71 -5.22 -15.06
CA TYR A 263 -11.57 -5.09 -16.24
C TYR A 263 -10.79 -5.26 -17.54
N SER A 264 -9.53 -5.66 -17.44
CA SER A 264 -8.67 -6.11 -18.53
C SER A 264 -8.11 -7.49 -18.19
N ALA A 265 -7.95 -8.37 -19.18
CA ALA A 265 -7.35 -9.68 -18.99
C ALA A 265 -6.62 -10.15 -20.23
N VAL A 266 -5.49 -10.84 -20.01
CA VAL A 266 -4.65 -11.44 -21.07
C VAL A 266 -4.29 -10.40 -22.15
N ALA A 267 -3.83 -9.25 -21.69
CA ALA A 267 -3.45 -8.14 -22.53
C ALA A 267 -1.94 -8.14 -22.80
N ASP A 268 -1.54 -7.61 -23.94
CA ASP A 268 -0.15 -7.49 -24.34
C ASP A 268 0.41 -6.15 -23.91
N ASN A 269 1.66 -6.14 -23.45
CA ASN A 269 2.38 -4.94 -23.05
C ASN A 269 1.56 -4.00 -22.14
N ASN A 270 1.03 -4.56 -21.04
CA ASN A 270 0.41 -3.73 -20.01
C ASN A 270 1.46 -2.77 -19.42
N VAL A 271 1.20 -1.46 -19.52
CA VAL A 271 2.18 -0.41 -19.19
C VAL A 271 2.60 -0.46 -17.74
N TYR A 272 1.65 -0.72 -16.80
CA TYR A 272 2.00 -0.89 -15.39
C TYR A 272 2.96 -2.05 -15.20
N THR A 273 2.62 -3.22 -15.72
CA THR A 273 3.44 -4.43 -15.61
C THR A 273 4.82 -4.21 -16.22
N ASN A 274 4.88 -3.60 -17.41
CA ASN A 274 6.15 -3.36 -18.11
C ASN A 274 7.05 -2.37 -17.35
N LEU A 275 6.53 -1.25 -16.86
CA LEU A 275 7.30 -0.28 -16.06
C LEU A 275 7.81 -0.89 -14.75
N MET A 276 6.97 -1.63 -14.05
CA MET A 276 7.34 -2.24 -12.79
C MET A 276 8.35 -3.38 -13.00
N ALA A 277 8.20 -4.18 -14.07
CA ALA A 277 9.18 -5.18 -14.48
C ALA A 277 10.51 -4.54 -14.89
N GLN A 278 10.49 -3.45 -15.66
CA GLN A 278 11.68 -2.68 -16.02
C GLN A 278 12.46 -2.21 -14.81
N ARG A 279 11.75 -1.67 -13.80
CA ARG A 279 12.32 -1.21 -12.53
C ARG A 279 12.94 -2.37 -11.75
N ASN A 280 12.26 -3.51 -11.67
CA ASN A 280 12.79 -4.71 -11.03
C ASN A 280 14.07 -5.21 -11.71
N LEU A 281 14.08 -5.33 -13.04
CA LEU A 281 15.22 -5.79 -13.83
C LEU A 281 16.46 -4.90 -13.63
N ARG A 282 16.28 -3.56 -13.65
CA ARG A 282 17.36 -2.60 -13.37
C ARG A 282 17.89 -2.74 -11.95
N ALA A 283 16.98 -2.75 -10.96
CA ALA A 283 17.35 -2.85 -9.56
C ALA A 283 18.05 -4.16 -9.21
N ALA A 284 17.62 -5.29 -9.80
CA ALA A 284 18.28 -6.59 -9.64
C ALA A 284 19.71 -6.54 -10.18
N ALA A 285 19.91 -6.02 -11.39
CA ALA A 285 21.25 -5.91 -11.99
C ALA A 285 22.17 -4.98 -11.20
N ASP A 286 21.64 -3.92 -10.60
CA ASP A 286 22.40 -2.98 -9.78
C ASP A 286 22.73 -3.56 -8.40
N ALA A 287 21.78 -4.28 -7.77
CA ALA A 287 22.00 -4.97 -6.50
C ALA A 287 23.07 -6.08 -6.65
N VAL A 288 23.03 -6.84 -7.75
CA VAL A 288 24.08 -7.81 -8.11
C VAL A 288 25.46 -7.13 -8.15
N GLY A 289 25.56 -5.95 -8.77
CA GLY A 289 26.81 -5.18 -8.82
C GLY A 289 27.32 -4.71 -7.46
N ARG A 290 26.42 -4.47 -6.51
CA ARG A 290 26.77 -4.10 -5.12
C ARG A 290 27.14 -5.28 -4.23
N HIS A 291 26.61 -6.49 -4.50
CA HIS A 291 26.70 -7.68 -3.66
C HIS A 291 27.23 -8.90 -4.43
N LEU A 292 28.40 -8.77 -5.05
CA LEU A 292 28.96 -9.78 -5.99
C LEU A 292 29.11 -11.17 -5.38
N GLU A 293 29.50 -11.28 -4.12
CA GLU A 293 29.69 -12.58 -3.45
C GLU A 293 28.35 -13.30 -3.28
N GLN A 294 27.34 -12.59 -2.79
CA GLN A 294 25.98 -13.15 -2.57
C GLN A 294 25.29 -13.44 -3.91
N ALA A 295 25.50 -12.60 -4.91
CA ALA A 295 25.00 -12.83 -6.26
C ALA A 295 25.60 -14.10 -6.87
N ALA A 296 26.90 -14.32 -6.70
CA ALA A 296 27.58 -15.56 -7.13
C ALA A 296 27.03 -16.79 -6.39
N ALA A 297 26.70 -16.68 -5.10
CA ALA A 297 26.05 -17.77 -4.35
C ALA A 297 24.62 -18.08 -4.87
N LEU A 298 23.93 -17.09 -5.45
CA LEU A 298 22.64 -17.27 -6.14
C LEU A 298 22.80 -17.74 -7.60
N GLY A 299 24.05 -17.99 -8.04
CA GLY A 299 24.38 -18.45 -9.39
C GLY A 299 24.22 -17.38 -10.47
N VAL A 300 24.21 -16.09 -10.10
CA VAL A 300 24.12 -14.98 -11.07
C VAL A 300 25.52 -14.65 -11.58
N ASP A 301 25.69 -14.65 -12.91
CA ASP A 301 26.87 -14.17 -13.58
C ASP A 301 26.69 -12.81 -14.25
N ALA A 302 27.76 -12.28 -14.84
CA ALA A 302 27.73 -10.97 -15.50
C ALA A 302 26.86 -10.95 -16.76
N GLU A 303 26.72 -12.08 -17.45
CA GLU A 303 25.90 -12.20 -18.67
C GLU A 303 24.41 -12.17 -18.30
N GLU A 304 24.01 -12.89 -17.24
CA GLU A 304 22.64 -12.86 -16.75
C GLU A 304 22.25 -11.42 -16.32
N ALA A 305 23.07 -10.74 -15.52
CA ALA A 305 22.83 -9.37 -15.10
C ALA A 305 22.77 -8.37 -16.29
N ALA A 306 23.62 -8.57 -17.32
CA ALA A 306 23.58 -7.78 -18.54
C ALA A 306 22.30 -8.01 -19.34
N SER A 307 21.80 -9.26 -19.40
CA SER A 307 20.54 -9.59 -20.07
C SER A 307 19.32 -8.92 -19.43
N TRP A 308 19.36 -8.68 -18.11
CA TRP A 308 18.29 -7.92 -17.42
C TRP A 308 18.31 -6.44 -17.77
N ARG A 309 19.51 -5.83 -17.88
CA ARG A 309 19.64 -4.42 -18.34
C ARG A 309 19.19 -4.24 -19.76
N ASP A 310 19.52 -5.20 -20.64
CA ASP A 310 19.07 -5.21 -22.04
C ASP A 310 17.56 -5.27 -22.13
N ALA A 311 16.91 -6.26 -21.48
CA ALA A 311 15.46 -6.37 -21.43
C ALA A 311 14.77 -5.11 -20.87
N ALA A 312 15.35 -4.49 -19.82
CA ALA A 312 14.84 -3.27 -19.25
C ALA A 312 14.98 -2.06 -20.19
N THR A 313 16.04 -1.99 -21.00
CA THR A 313 16.28 -0.90 -21.95
C THR A 313 15.31 -0.97 -23.13
N GLU A 314 15.09 -2.19 -23.64
CA GLU A 314 14.29 -2.45 -24.82
C GLU A 314 12.79 -2.68 -24.51
N MET A 315 12.36 -2.48 -23.26
CA MET A 315 10.99 -2.71 -22.79
C MET A 315 9.98 -1.86 -23.57
N VAL A 316 8.96 -2.51 -24.13
CA VAL A 316 7.90 -1.84 -24.89
C VAL A 316 6.99 -1.02 -23.97
N MET A 317 6.79 0.24 -24.31
CA MET A 317 5.81 1.14 -23.68
C MET A 317 4.83 1.61 -24.73
N PRO A 318 3.60 1.07 -24.78
CA PRO A 318 2.57 1.51 -25.73
C PRO A 318 2.26 3.00 -25.58
N TYR A 319 2.11 3.68 -26.72
CA TYR A 319 1.71 5.09 -26.79
C TYR A 319 0.79 5.32 -27.99
N ASP A 320 -0.30 6.05 -27.78
CA ASP A 320 -1.23 6.44 -28.82
C ASP A 320 -0.96 7.89 -29.25
N ASP A 321 -0.26 8.06 -30.38
CA ASP A 321 0.11 9.38 -30.89
C ASP A 321 -1.09 10.25 -31.27
N LYS A 322 -2.24 9.65 -31.63
CA LYS A 322 -3.44 10.40 -32.02
C LYS A 322 -4.15 11.02 -30.81
N LEU A 323 -4.22 10.27 -29.72
CA LEU A 323 -4.82 10.73 -28.46
C LEU A 323 -3.79 11.44 -27.57
N GLY A 324 -2.50 11.20 -27.79
CA GLY A 324 -1.41 11.72 -26.97
C GLY A 324 -1.37 11.11 -25.58
N VAL A 325 -1.78 9.85 -25.44
CA VAL A 325 -1.88 9.12 -24.15
C VAL A 325 -1.21 7.75 -24.24
N HIS A 326 -0.87 7.19 -23.09
CA HIS A 326 -0.49 5.79 -22.99
C HIS A 326 -1.76 4.94 -22.80
N PRO A 327 -2.06 4.00 -23.70
CA PRO A 327 -3.06 2.97 -23.43
C PRO A 327 -2.56 2.08 -22.28
N GLN A 328 -3.47 1.63 -21.38
CA GLN A 328 -3.06 0.74 -20.28
C GLN A 328 -2.46 -0.59 -20.76
N ALA A 329 -2.80 -1.01 -21.97
CA ALA A 329 -2.20 -2.14 -22.68
C ALA A 329 -2.29 -1.90 -24.16
N GLU A 330 -1.53 -2.65 -24.98
CA GLU A 330 -1.53 -2.54 -26.43
C GLU A 330 -2.96 -2.70 -26.98
N GLY A 331 -3.41 -1.75 -27.81
CA GLY A 331 -4.74 -1.74 -28.43
C GLY A 331 -5.90 -1.28 -27.53
N PHE A 332 -5.68 -0.96 -26.25
CA PHE A 332 -6.76 -0.57 -25.34
C PHE A 332 -7.57 0.64 -25.83
N THR A 333 -6.92 1.65 -26.39
CA THR A 333 -7.57 2.87 -26.92
C THR A 333 -8.38 2.63 -28.20
N GLU A 334 -8.24 1.46 -28.83
CA GLU A 334 -9.00 1.05 -30.01
C GLU A 334 -10.30 0.32 -29.66
N HIS A 335 -10.49 -0.08 -28.40
CA HIS A 335 -11.73 -0.70 -27.92
C HIS A 335 -12.90 0.29 -28.01
N ALA A 336 -14.11 -0.24 -28.14
CA ALA A 336 -15.32 0.58 -28.06
C ALA A 336 -15.48 1.16 -26.64
N MET A 337 -15.95 2.41 -26.56
CA MET A 337 -16.26 3.04 -25.28
C MET A 337 -17.39 2.29 -24.56
N TRP A 338 -17.31 2.21 -23.21
CA TRP A 338 -18.42 1.73 -22.38
C TRP A 338 -19.60 2.70 -22.45
N ASP A 339 -20.83 2.19 -22.43
CA ASP A 339 -22.03 3.02 -22.40
C ASP A 339 -22.33 3.48 -20.96
N PHE A 340 -21.58 4.48 -20.50
CA PHE A 340 -21.78 5.06 -19.16
C PHE A 340 -23.16 5.71 -18.99
N ALA A 341 -23.73 6.29 -20.05
CA ALA A 341 -25.05 6.93 -20.01
C ALA A 341 -26.19 5.91 -19.90
N GLY A 342 -26.03 4.74 -20.50
CA GLY A 342 -26.99 3.66 -20.42
C GLY A 342 -26.85 2.76 -19.18
N THR A 343 -25.80 2.97 -18.36
CA THR A 343 -25.55 2.15 -17.15
C THR A 343 -26.25 2.76 -15.94
N ALA A 344 -27.22 2.04 -15.36
CA ALA A 344 -27.95 2.51 -14.19
C ALA A 344 -27.07 2.50 -12.92
N PRO A 345 -27.31 3.39 -11.95
CA PRO A 345 -26.52 3.49 -10.71
C PRO A 345 -26.46 2.19 -9.88
N ASP A 346 -27.50 1.36 -9.92
CA ASP A 346 -27.58 0.07 -9.23
C ASP A 346 -26.88 -1.07 -9.98
N GLN A 347 -26.34 -0.80 -11.16
CA GLN A 347 -25.53 -1.76 -11.94
C GLN A 347 -24.02 -1.65 -11.64
N TYR A 348 -23.63 -0.87 -10.64
CA TYR A 348 -22.25 -0.84 -10.15
C TYR A 348 -22.15 -1.61 -8.82
N PRO A 349 -21.04 -2.36 -8.59
CA PRO A 349 -19.88 -2.54 -9.48
C PRO A 349 -20.22 -3.37 -10.72
N LEU A 350 -19.68 -2.97 -11.88
CA LEU A 350 -20.01 -3.57 -13.18
C LEU A 350 -19.80 -5.09 -13.23
N LEU A 351 -18.77 -5.59 -12.56
CA LEU A 351 -18.42 -7.03 -12.53
C LEU A 351 -19.53 -7.92 -11.95
N LEU A 352 -20.48 -7.38 -11.19
CA LEU A 352 -21.61 -8.12 -10.63
C LEU A 352 -22.83 -8.15 -11.56
N HIS A 353 -22.87 -7.28 -12.58
CA HIS A 353 -24.03 -7.08 -13.44
C HIS A 353 -23.76 -7.37 -14.92
N PHE A 354 -22.50 -7.35 -15.34
CA PHE A 354 -22.10 -7.55 -16.73
C PHE A 354 -21.07 -8.68 -16.85
N PRO A 355 -21.10 -9.46 -17.94
CA PRO A 355 -20.09 -10.48 -18.19
C PRO A 355 -18.70 -9.87 -18.36
N TYR A 356 -17.66 -10.47 -17.82
CA TYR A 356 -16.27 -10.05 -18.01
C TYR A 356 -15.90 -9.95 -19.49
N PHE A 357 -16.44 -10.84 -20.35
CA PHE A 357 -16.24 -10.77 -21.80
C PHE A 357 -16.63 -9.42 -22.40
N ASP A 358 -17.68 -8.76 -21.89
CA ASP A 358 -18.08 -7.43 -22.37
C ASP A 358 -17.15 -6.35 -21.86
N LEU A 359 -16.76 -6.42 -20.57
CA LEU A 359 -15.83 -5.49 -19.94
C LEU A 359 -14.46 -5.46 -20.63
N TYR A 360 -13.88 -6.65 -20.93
CA TYR A 360 -12.56 -6.79 -21.55
C TYR A 360 -12.42 -6.18 -22.93
N ARG A 361 -13.52 -5.85 -23.59
CA ARG A 361 -13.58 -5.31 -24.94
C ARG A 361 -13.93 -3.83 -24.99
N LYS A 362 -13.95 -3.16 -23.83
CA LYS A 362 -14.40 -1.79 -23.71
C LYS A 362 -13.33 -0.92 -23.04
N GLN A 363 -13.39 0.37 -23.37
CA GLN A 363 -12.66 1.39 -22.63
C GLN A 363 -13.43 1.69 -21.35
N VAL A 364 -13.20 0.89 -20.32
CA VAL A 364 -13.71 1.02 -18.95
C VAL A 364 -12.70 0.43 -17.99
N VAL A 365 -12.48 1.06 -16.86
CA VAL A 365 -11.42 0.72 -15.92
C VAL A 365 -12.02 0.61 -14.52
N LYS A 366 -11.78 -0.53 -13.85
CA LYS A 366 -12.16 -0.76 -12.45
C LYS A 366 -11.32 0.08 -11.50
N GLN A 367 -10.00 0.05 -11.72
CA GLN A 367 -8.98 0.82 -11.02
C GLN A 367 -7.86 1.15 -12.00
N ALA A 368 -7.54 2.43 -12.17
CA ALA A 368 -6.64 2.88 -13.21
C ALA A 368 -5.18 2.49 -12.92
N ASP A 369 -4.72 1.38 -13.48
CA ASP A 369 -3.36 0.88 -13.33
C ASP A 369 -2.31 1.81 -13.96
N LEU A 370 -2.64 2.49 -15.07
CA LEU A 370 -1.75 3.52 -15.62
C LEU A 370 -1.60 4.73 -14.70
N VAL A 371 -2.67 5.16 -14.02
CA VAL A 371 -2.58 6.25 -13.03
C VAL A 371 -1.69 5.83 -11.87
N LEU A 372 -1.75 4.57 -11.44
CA LEU A 372 -0.83 4.02 -10.44
C LEU A 372 0.61 3.94 -10.98
N ALA A 373 0.81 3.54 -12.24
CA ALA A 373 2.13 3.54 -12.87
C ALA A 373 2.79 4.93 -12.88
N MET A 374 2.02 5.99 -13.19
CA MET A 374 2.50 7.38 -13.14
C MET A 374 2.91 7.81 -11.71
N HIS A 375 2.26 7.27 -10.68
CA HIS A 375 2.64 7.51 -9.29
C HIS A 375 3.93 6.78 -8.89
N LEU A 376 4.06 5.49 -9.27
CA LEU A 376 5.18 4.64 -8.84
C LEU A 376 6.46 4.84 -9.67
N CYS A 377 6.31 5.19 -10.95
CA CYS A 377 7.39 5.43 -11.91
C CYS A 377 7.24 6.83 -12.55
N PRO A 378 7.24 7.92 -11.75
CA PRO A 378 6.94 9.26 -12.24
C PRO A 378 7.93 9.77 -13.28
N GLU A 379 9.16 9.25 -13.28
CA GLU A 379 10.24 9.57 -14.22
C GLU A 379 9.97 9.07 -15.65
N ALA A 380 9.08 8.11 -15.81
CA ALA A 380 8.71 7.56 -17.13
C ALA A 380 7.78 8.48 -17.93
N PHE A 381 7.25 9.55 -17.33
CA PHE A 381 6.24 10.41 -17.93
C PHE A 381 6.59 11.89 -17.77
N THR A 382 6.42 12.69 -18.84
CA THR A 382 6.47 14.15 -18.70
C THR A 382 5.21 14.68 -17.99
N ASP A 383 5.28 15.92 -17.47
CA ASP A 383 4.13 16.53 -16.80
C ASP A 383 2.91 16.66 -17.74
N GLU A 384 3.15 16.96 -19.04
CA GLU A 384 2.09 17.01 -20.05
C GLU A 384 1.49 15.63 -20.34
N GLN A 385 2.31 14.57 -20.33
CA GLN A 385 1.81 13.20 -20.47
C GLN A 385 0.98 12.80 -19.26
N LYS A 386 1.43 13.11 -18.04
CA LYS A 386 0.67 12.86 -16.81
C LYS A 386 -0.69 13.56 -16.84
N ALA A 387 -0.73 14.84 -17.23
CA ALA A 387 -1.98 15.60 -17.32
C ALA A 387 -2.95 14.99 -18.34
N ARG A 388 -2.47 14.64 -19.54
CA ARG A 388 -3.31 14.01 -20.59
C ARG A 388 -3.79 12.61 -20.20
N ASN A 389 -2.89 11.77 -19.67
CA ASN A 389 -3.24 10.45 -19.20
C ASN A 389 -4.27 10.53 -18.06
N PHE A 390 -4.04 11.40 -17.07
CA PHE A 390 -4.96 11.58 -15.96
C PHE A 390 -6.36 11.98 -16.46
N ALA A 391 -6.47 12.99 -17.33
CA ALA A 391 -7.74 13.43 -17.90
C ALA A 391 -8.44 12.34 -18.71
N TYR A 392 -7.69 11.51 -19.44
CA TYR A 392 -8.24 10.39 -20.21
C TYR A 392 -8.80 9.29 -19.28
N TYR A 393 -8.01 8.84 -18.29
CA TYR A 393 -8.42 7.75 -17.40
C TYR A 393 -9.51 8.17 -16.39
N GLU A 394 -9.57 9.44 -16.00
CA GLU A 394 -10.67 9.95 -15.17
C GLU A 394 -12.04 9.74 -15.82
N ARG A 395 -12.14 9.88 -17.15
CA ARG A 395 -13.42 9.73 -17.89
C ARG A 395 -13.91 8.30 -18.01
N ILE A 396 -13.06 7.30 -17.76
CA ILE A 396 -13.38 5.88 -17.97
C ILE A 396 -13.18 5.00 -16.73
N THR A 397 -12.73 5.59 -15.62
CA THR A 397 -12.54 4.85 -14.36
C THR A 397 -13.79 4.89 -13.51
N VAL A 398 -14.42 3.72 -13.30
CA VAL A 398 -15.64 3.59 -12.52
C VAL A 398 -15.42 3.47 -11.02
N ARG A 399 -14.18 3.23 -10.58
CA ARG A 399 -13.78 3.06 -9.17
C ARG A 399 -14.57 1.98 -8.42
N ASP A 400 -14.76 0.83 -9.06
CA ASP A 400 -15.34 -0.36 -8.44
C ASP A 400 -14.33 -1.08 -7.51
N SER A 401 -13.30 -0.36 -7.09
CA SER A 401 -12.24 -0.81 -6.16
C SER A 401 -11.94 0.28 -5.13
N SER A 402 -11.80 -0.13 -3.87
CA SER A 402 -11.39 0.77 -2.76
C SER A 402 -9.94 1.29 -2.89
N LEU A 403 -9.14 0.76 -3.82
CA LEU A 403 -7.75 1.17 -4.08
C LEU A 403 -7.66 2.41 -4.98
N SER A 404 -8.70 2.72 -5.75
CA SER A 404 -8.64 3.73 -6.80
C SER A 404 -8.47 5.16 -6.27
N ALA A 405 -9.29 5.56 -5.30
CA ALA A 405 -9.36 6.94 -4.82
C ALA A 405 -8.02 7.46 -4.28
N ALA A 406 -7.26 6.62 -3.57
CA ALA A 406 -5.95 7.00 -3.03
C ALA A 406 -4.96 7.39 -4.14
N THR A 407 -4.86 6.57 -5.18
CA THR A 407 -3.96 6.80 -6.32
C THR A 407 -4.40 8.01 -7.14
N GLN A 408 -5.72 8.13 -7.39
CA GLN A 408 -6.29 9.28 -8.09
C GLN A 408 -6.07 10.58 -7.30
N ALA A 409 -6.15 10.56 -5.95
CA ALA A 409 -5.80 11.72 -5.12
C ALA A 409 -4.36 12.19 -5.36
N VAL A 410 -3.39 11.27 -5.38
CA VAL A 410 -1.98 11.60 -5.59
C VAL A 410 -1.78 12.28 -6.95
N LEU A 411 -2.32 11.69 -8.02
CA LEU A 411 -2.14 12.23 -9.38
C LEU A 411 -2.94 13.52 -9.60
N ALA A 412 -4.12 13.66 -8.99
CA ALA A 412 -4.90 14.89 -9.03
C ALA A 412 -4.12 16.07 -8.41
N VAL A 413 -3.40 15.85 -7.28
CA VAL A 413 -2.49 16.87 -6.72
C VAL A 413 -1.38 17.19 -7.71
N GLU A 414 -0.70 16.18 -8.25
CA GLU A 414 0.44 16.34 -9.14
C GLU A 414 0.06 17.08 -10.42
N THR A 415 -1.12 16.82 -10.96
CA THR A 415 -1.67 17.48 -12.15
C THR A 415 -2.43 18.79 -11.87
N GLY A 416 -2.51 19.22 -10.59
CA GLY A 416 -3.04 20.53 -10.22
C GLY A 416 -4.54 20.58 -9.90
N HIS A 417 -5.24 19.45 -9.87
CA HIS A 417 -6.69 19.35 -9.56
C HIS A 417 -6.94 19.20 -8.05
N LEU A 418 -6.59 20.23 -7.25
CA LEU A 418 -6.54 20.13 -5.78
C LEU A 418 -7.88 19.83 -5.13
N ASP A 419 -8.99 20.40 -5.62
CA ASP A 419 -10.33 20.13 -5.07
C ASP A 419 -10.76 18.68 -5.34
N LEU A 420 -10.47 18.16 -6.54
CA LEU A 420 -10.72 16.77 -6.88
C LEU A 420 -9.85 15.82 -6.04
N ALA A 421 -8.59 16.20 -5.81
CA ALA A 421 -7.68 15.46 -4.94
C ALA A 421 -8.20 15.40 -3.50
N TYR A 422 -8.75 16.50 -3.00
CA TYR A 422 -9.36 16.55 -1.66
C TYR A 422 -10.59 15.62 -1.56
N ASP A 423 -11.45 15.61 -2.58
CA ASP A 423 -12.59 14.70 -2.61
C ASP A 423 -12.17 13.23 -2.61
N TYR A 424 -11.16 12.86 -3.39
CA TYR A 424 -10.58 11.52 -3.39
C TYR A 424 -9.90 11.16 -2.07
N LEU A 425 -9.22 12.11 -1.44
CA LEU A 425 -8.69 11.92 -0.09
C LEU A 425 -9.81 11.62 0.91
N CYS A 426 -10.91 12.36 0.87
CA CYS A 426 -12.07 12.11 1.72
C CYS A 426 -12.70 10.73 1.43
N GLU A 427 -12.85 10.35 0.16
CA GLU A 427 -13.36 9.03 -0.22
C GLU A 427 -12.52 7.90 0.37
N THR A 428 -11.19 7.93 0.21
CA THR A 428 -10.33 6.88 0.72
C THR A 428 -10.21 6.88 2.25
N ALA A 429 -10.13 8.05 2.88
CA ALA A 429 -9.98 8.18 4.34
C ALA A 429 -11.25 7.81 5.11
N LEU A 430 -12.42 8.13 4.57
CA LEU A 430 -13.72 7.86 5.20
C LEU A 430 -14.35 6.53 4.76
N MET A 431 -13.70 5.76 3.91
CA MET A 431 -14.20 4.51 3.34
C MET A 431 -14.88 3.63 4.38
N ASP A 432 -14.20 3.38 5.50
CA ASP A 432 -14.69 2.50 6.56
C ASP A 432 -15.45 3.26 7.67
N LEU A 433 -15.02 4.47 8.03
CA LEU A 433 -15.69 5.25 9.09
C LEU A 433 -17.10 5.70 8.70
N ALA A 434 -17.33 5.96 7.42
CA ALA A 434 -18.65 6.31 6.88
C ALA A 434 -19.34 5.13 6.17
N ASP A 435 -18.74 3.93 6.20
CA ASP A 435 -19.22 2.71 5.53
C ASP A 435 -19.64 2.95 4.06
N LEU A 436 -18.80 3.68 3.32
CA LEU A 436 -19.12 4.16 1.96
C LEU A 436 -19.43 3.02 0.97
N ALA A 437 -18.85 1.86 1.17
CA ALA A 437 -19.07 0.67 0.35
C ALA A 437 -20.09 -0.31 0.96
N HIS A 438 -20.71 0.02 2.10
CA HIS A 438 -21.67 -0.82 2.83
C HIS A 438 -21.16 -2.25 3.14
N ASN A 439 -19.88 -2.40 3.38
CA ASN A 439 -19.24 -3.70 3.60
C ASN A 439 -18.23 -3.73 4.76
N THR A 440 -18.23 -2.72 5.63
CA THR A 440 -17.34 -2.62 6.80
C THR A 440 -17.55 -3.77 7.80
N SER A 441 -18.73 -4.40 7.77
CA SER A 441 -19.01 -5.64 8.52
C SER A 441 -18.08 -6.81 8.15
N ASN A 442 -17.48 -6.80 6.96
CA ASN A 442 -16.50 -7.76 6.48
C ASN A 442 -15.06 -7.45 6.96
N GLY A 443 -14.86 -6.35 7.65
CA GLY A 443 -13.57 -5.82 8.10
C GLY A 443 -13.12 -4.59 7.31
N LEU A 444 -12.13 -3.88 7.87
CA LEU A 444 -11.62 -2.62 7.33
C LEU A 444 -10.78 -2.83 6.06
N HIS A 445 -10.74 -1.83 5.19
CA HIS A 445 -9.94 -1.83 3.95
C HIS A 445 -8.53 -1.31 4.25
N ILE A 446 -7.63 -2.17 4.73
CA ILE A 446 -6.28 -1.79 5.22
C ILE A 446 -5.48 -1.03 4.16
N ALA A 447 -5.55 -1.43 2.90
CA ALA A 447 -4.88 -0.74 1.80
C ALA A 447 -5.48 0.65 1.52
N SER A 448 -6.81 0.84 1.64
CA SER A 448 -7.44 2.15 1.52
C SER A 448 -7.06 3.07 2.68
N LEU A 449 -6.99 2.54 3.90
CA LEU A 449 -6.52 3.28 5.08
C LEU A 449 -5.06 3.74 4.93
N ALA A 450 -4.19 2.86 4.42
CA ALA A 450 -2.81 3.21 4.07
C ALA A 450 -2.76 4.19 2.88
N GLY A 451 -3.68 4.05 1.93
CA GLY A 451 -3.86 4.95 0.80
C GLY A 451 -4.19 6.38 1.20
N ALA A 452 -4.94 6.57 2.29
CA ALA A 452 -5.21 7.91 2.84
C ALA A 452 -3.91 8.59 3.31
N TRP A 453 -2.99 7.85 3.92
CA TRP A 453 -1.64 8.35 4.24
C TRP A 453 -0.88 8.72 2.97
N SER A 454 -0.92 7.85 1.95
CA SER A 454 -0.25 8.13 0.67
C SER A 454 -0.81 9.38 0.00
N ALA A 455 -2.12 9.60 0.01
CA ALA A 455 -2.75 10.81 -0.51
C ALA A 455 -2.28 12.08 0.25
N LEU A 456 -2.16 12.00 1.59
CA LEU A 456 -1.67 13.12 2.40
C LEU A 456 -0.16 13.36 2.20
N VAL A 457 0.66 12.31 2.20
CA VAL A 457 2.13 12.42 2.23
C VAL A 457 2.74 12.43 0.82
N ALA A 458 2.34 11.50 -0.05
CA ALA A 458 2.83 11.45 -1.42
C ALA A 458 2.01 12.33 -2.39
N GLY A 459 0.72 12.55 -2.11
CA GLY A 459 -0.12 13.52 -2.81
C GLY A 459 0.15 14.94 -2.34
N PHE A 460 -0.53 15.42 -1.31
CA PHE A 460 -0.42 16.82 -0.84
C PHE A 460 0.98 17.19 -0.34
N GLY A 461 1.72 16.25 0.25
CA GLY A 461 3.13 16.42 0.62
C GLY A 461 4.10 16.37 -0.55
N GLY A 462 3.71 15.72 -1.64
CA GLY A 462 4.54 15.55 -2.83
C GLY A 462 5.80 14.71 -2.61
N LEU A 463 5.78 13.78 -1.62
CA LEU A 463 6.90 12.90 -1.32
C LEU A 463 7.25 12.03 -2.53
N ARG A 464 8.53 12.03 -2.93
CA ARG A 464 9.09 11.13 -3.94
C ARG A 464 10.46 10.62 -3.51
N HIS A 465 10.76 9.37 -3.85
CA HIS A 465 12.13 8.85 -3.85
C HIS A 465 12.72 9.11 -5.23
N LEU A 466 13.92 9.63 -5.27
CA LEU A 466 14.64 9.91 -6.50
C LEU A 466 15.55 8.73 -6.87
N ASP A 467 15.86 8.58 -8.15
CA ASP A 467 16.75 7.52 -8.65
C ASP A 467 18.17 7.60 -8.09
N ASP A 468 18.63 8.80 -7.73
CA ASP A 468 19.91 9.01 -7.02
C ASP A 468 19.85 8.60 -5.54
N GLY A 469 18.73 8.05 -5.10
CA GLY A 469 18.47 7.67 -3.72
C GLY A 469 18.17 8.87 -2.81
N GLY A 470 17.91 10.05 -3.37
CA GLY A 470 17.52 11.25 -2.66
C GLY A 470 16.04 11.28 -2.29
N LEU A 471 15.68 12.28 -1.48
CA LEU A 471 14.32 12.55 -1.05
C LEU A 471 13.84 13.87 -1.68
N ALA A 472 12.63 13.88 -2.20
CA ALA A 472 12.04 15.10 -2.75
C ALA A 472 10.62 15.32 -2.23
N PHE A 473 10.22 16.59 -2.18
CA PHE A 473 8.88 17.05 -1.86
C PHE A 473 8.44 18.13 -2.86
N ALA A 474 7.18 18.04 -3.28
CA ALA A 474 6.52 19.07 -4.08
C ALA A 474 5.13 19.37 -3.50
N PRO A 475 5.10 19.97 -2.27
CA PRO A 475 3.86 20.12 -1.53
C PRO A 475 2.87 21.07 -2.22
N ARG A 476 1.59 20.76 -2.10
CA ARG A 476 0.46 21.57 -2.54
C ARG A 476 -0.68 21.40 -1.55
N LEU A 477 -1.36 22.49 -1.17
CA LEU A 477 -2.44 22.47 -0.19
C LEU A 477 -3.72 22.97 -0.85
N PRO A 478 -4.87 22.23 -0.74
CA PRO A 478 -6.16 22.73 -1.21
C PRO A 478 -6.67 23.83 -0.27
N GLU A 479 -7.52 24.73 -0.76
CA GLU A 479 -8.06 25.86 0.03
C GLU A 479 -8.87 25.41 1.26
N THR A 480 -9.45 24.22 1.20
CA THR A 480 -10.24 23.61 2.28
C THR A 480 -9.41 23.19 3.50
N LEU A 481 -8.11 23.02 3.34
CA LEU A 481 -7.19 22.65 4.43
C LEU A 481 -6.29 23.82 4.79
N THR A 482 -6.13 24.07 6.09
CA THR A 482 -5.30 25.15 6.59
C THR A 482 -3.89 24.71 6.98
N ARG A 483 -3.71 23.40 7.29
CA ARG A 483 -2.42 22.82 7.61
C ARG A 483 -2.45 21.30 7.43
N ILE A 484 -1.35 20.76 6.91
CA ILE A 484 -1.01 19.32 7.00
C ILE A 484 0.37 19.22 7.65
N THR A 485 0.49 18.38 8.67
CA THR A 485 1.79 18.04 9.25
C THR A 485 1.93 16.53 9.26
N PHE A 486 3.07 16.02 8.85
CA PHE A 486 3.39 14.60 8.97
C PHE A 486 4.84 14.38 9.41
N ARG A 487 5.08 13.18 9.94
CA ARG A 487 6.41 12.73 10.37
C ARG A 487 6.77 11.48 9.59
N LEU A 488 8.04 11.35 9.26
CA LEU A 488 8.55 10.15 8.58
C LEU A 488 9.99 9.84 9.00
N ARG A 489 10.34 8.55 8.86
CA ARG A 489 11.70 8.05 9.02
C ARG A 489 12.37 7.98 7.65
N TRP A 490 13.64 8.38 7.60
CA TRP A 490 14.45 8.34 6.40
C TRP A 490 15.91 8.08 6.75
N ARG A 491 16.43 6.89 6.42
CA ARG A 491 17.85 6.52 6.64
C ARG A 491 18.36 6.87 8.03
N GLY A 492 17.66 6.40 9.06
CA GLY A 492 18.00 6.66 10.46
C GLY A 492 17.69 8.06 10.97
N ARG A 493 17.03 8.90 10.19
CA ARG A 493 16.59 10.24 10.56
C ARG A 493 15.09 10.27 10.83
N ARG A 494 14.64 11.26 11.60
CA ARG A 494 13.23 11.56 11.77
C ARG A 494 12.96 13.00 11.32
N LEU A 495 12.16 13.13 10.27
CA LEU A 495 11.78 14.40 9.64
C LEU A 495 10.33 14.73 9.97
N ARG A 496 10.05 15.99 10.31
CA ARG A 496 8.73 16.60 10.35
C ARG A 496 8.59 17.56 9.18
N VAL A 497 7.49 17.43 8.45
CA VAL A 497 7.11 18.33 7.37
C VAL A 497 5.79 18.98 7.75
N GLU A 498 5.72 20.30 7.73
CA GLU A 498 4.50 21.08 7.97
C GLU A 498 4.21 21.93 6.75
N ILE A 499 3.01 21.79 6.20
CA ILE A 499 2.54 22.48 5.00
C ILE A 499 1.40 23.40 5.41
N THR A 500 1.53 24.68 5.09
CA THR A 500 0.51 25.71 5.28
C THR A 500 0.28 26.44 3.95
N PRO A 501 -0.75 27.27 3.82
CA PRO A 501 -0.95 28.02 2.57
C PRO A 501 0.30 28.82 2.18
N GLY A 502 0.91 28.49 1.06
CA GLY A 502 2.05 29.19 0.47
C GLY A 502 3.43 28.84 1.03
N GLN A 503 3.56 28.01 2.06
CA GLN A 503 4.88 27.64 2.61
C GLN A 503 4.92 26.24 3.22
N THR A 504 6.13 25.68 3.26
CA THR A 504 6.42 24.38 3.91
C THR A 504 7.61 24.55 4.85
N GLU A 505 7.45 24.07 6.08
CA GLU A 505 8.53 23.96 7.07
C GLU A 505 9.04 22.51 7.12
N TYR A 506 10.35 22.35 7.01
CA TYR A 506 11.07 21.09 7.21
C TYR A 506 11.87 21.17 8.49
N LYS A 507 11.64 20.23 9.41
CA LYS A 507 12.35 20.16 10.68
C LYS A 507 12.91 18.77 10.91
N LEU A 508 14.22 18.68 11.08
CA LEU A 508 14.88 17.45 11.50
C LEU A 508 14.67 17.29 13.01
N LEU A 509 14.05 16.17 13.40
CA LEU A 509 13.77 15.86 14.81
C LEU A 509 14.83 14.95 15.41
N GLU A 510 15.53 14.16 14.56
CA GLU A 510 16.52 13.17 14.97
C GLU A 510 17.46 12.84 13.81
N GLY A 511 18.74 12.59 14.12
CA GLY A 511 19.74 12.12 13.17
C GLY A 511 20.63 13.23 12.61
N ALA A 512 21.54 12.83 11.69
CA ALA A 512 22.47 13.75 11.03
C ALA A 512 21.76 14.60 9.97
N GLY A 513 22.38 15.71 9.55
CA GLY A 513 21.87 16.57 8.49
C GLY A 513 21.40 15.80 7.25
N LEU A 514 20.38 16.33 6.57
CA LEU A 514 19.72 15.73 5.43
C LEU A 514 19.65 16.73 4.28
N GLU A 515 20.04 16.29 3.09
CA GLU A 515 19.75 17.00 1.85
C GLU A 515 18.48 16.42 1.23
N LEU A 516 17.58 17.30 0.77
CA LEU A 516 16.39 16.93 0.04
C LEU A 516 16.05 17.99 -1.01
N ARG A 517 15.15 17.67 -1.93
CA ARG A 517 14.68 18.64 -2.94
C ARG A 517 13.28 19.14 -2.58
N HIS A 518 13.10 20.47 -2.64
CA HIS A 518 11.80 21.13 -2.56
C HIS A 518 11.45 21.73 -3.93
N HIS A 519 10.40 21.22 -4.58
CA HIS A 519 10.07 21.59 -5.98
C HIS A 519 11.31 21.62 -6.89
N GLY A 520 12.14 20.57 -6.80
CA GLY A 520 13.39 20.44 -7.57
C GLY A 520 14.60 21.19 -7.01
N GLN A 521 14.43 22.16 -6.12
CA GLN A 521 15.52 22.91 -5.49
C GLN A 521 16.14 22.10 -4.35
N LEU A 522 17.45 21.91 -4.38
CA LEU A 522 18.20 21.25 -3.30
C LEU A 522 18.24 22.16 -2.06
N ILE A 523 17.90 21.60 -0.90
CA ILE A 523 17.99 22.25 0.40
C ILE A 523 18.65 21.33 1.42
N THR A 524 19.33 21.90 2.40
CA THR A 524 19.98 21.18 3.50
C THR A 524 19.24 21.46 4.80
N ILE A 525 18.91 20.41 5.54
CA ILE A 525 18.20 20.49 6.82
C ILE A 525 19.10 19.97 7.92
N THR A 526 19.22 20.72 9.01
CA THR A 526 19.99 20.35 10.19
C THR A 526 19.13 20.34 11.44
N MET A 527 19.67 19.86 12.55
CA MET A 527 18.98 19.88 13.86
C MET A 527 18.88 21.29 14.46
N ASP A 528 19.69 22.25 13.98
CA ASP A 528 19.84 23.57 14.60
C ASP A 528 18.61 24.46 14.43
N ALA A 529 18.00 24.42 13.22
CA ALA A 529 16.83 25.22 12.90
C ALA A 529 15.98 24.59 11.81
N PRO A 530 14.65 24.80 11.81
CA PRO A 530 13.80 24.41 10.69
C PRO A 530 14.12 25.24 9.44
N VAL A 531 13.88 24.66 8.27
CA VAL A 531 14.02 25.31 6.96
C VAL A 531 12.62 25.55 6.39
N VAL A 532 12.32 26.80 6.06
CA VAL A 532 11.03 27.18 5.46
C VAL A 532 11.23 27.47 3.97
N GLN A 533 10.35 26.91 3.15
CA GLN A 533 10.34 27.07 1.69
C GLN A 533 8.96 27.54 1.21
N THR A 534 8.96 28.35 0.16
CA THR A 534 7.72 28.85 -0.47
C THR A 534 7.15 27.80 -1.42
N ILE A 535 5.85 27.56 -1.35
CA ILE A 535 5.12 26.70 -2.31
C ILE A 535 4.81 27.54 -3.57
N PRO A 536 5.25 27.13 -4.76
CA PRO A 536 4.90 27.84 -5.97
C PRO A 536 3.38 27.69 -6.28
N PRO A 537 2.76 28.69 -6.92
CA PRO A 537 1.37 28.63 -7.28
C PRO A 537 1.11 27.46 -8.27
N VAL A 538 -0.06 26.84 -8.15
CA VAL A 538 -0.48 25.80 -9.06
C VAL A 538 -0.95 26.45 -10.36
N PRO A 539 -0.45 26.03 -11.53
CA PRO A 539 -0.95 26.52 -12.81
C PRO A 539 -2.45 26.21 -12.99
N PRO A 540 -3.20 27.05 -13.71
CA PRO A 540 -4.57 26.72 -14.09
C PRO A 540 -4.61 25.41 -14.89
N THR A 541 -5.58 24.56 -14.60
CA THR A 541 -5.77 23.26 -15.26
C THR A 541 -7.13 23.19 -15.94
N ASP A 542 -7.23 22.42 -17.01
CA ASP A 542 -8.49 22.12 -17.66
C ASP A 542 -9.37 21.24 -16.74
N HIS A 543 -10.67 21.38 -16.85
CA HIS A 543 -11.61 20.56 -16.09
C HIS A 543 -11.53 19.09 -16.54
N VAL A 544 -11.39 18.17 -15.58
CA VAL A 544 -11.53 16.73 -15.80
C VAL A 544 -12.91 16.25 -15.34
N SER A 545 -13.46 15.26 -16.04
CA SER A 545 -14.78 14.71 -15.74
C SER A 545 -14.69 13.21 -15.47
N GLN A 546 -15.56 12.72 -14.60
CA GLN A 546 -15.74 11.31 -14.30
C GLN A 546 -16.95 10.75 -15.09
N PRO A 547 -17.09 9.42 -15.23
CA PRO A 547 -18.32 8.82 -15.73
C PRO A 547 -19.53 9.31 -14.92
N GLN A 548 -20.66 9.53 -15.59
CA GLN A 548 -21.87 10.03 -14.96
C GLN A 548 -22.27 9.18 -13.74
N GLY A 549 -22.50 9.83 -12.60
CA GLY A 549 -22.85 9.18 -11.33
C GLY A 549 -21.65 8.47 -10.68
N ARG A 550 -20.42 8.66 -11.17
CA ARG A 550 -19.18 8.11 -10.61
C ARG A 550 -18.22 9.20 -10.13
N GLU A 551 -18.73 10.38 -9.84
CA GLU A 551 -17.97 11.42 -9.11
C GLU A 551 -17.53 10.88 -7.73
N PRO A 552 -16.50 11.49 -7.08
CA PRO A 552 -16.07 11.08 -5.75
C PRO A 552 -17.22 10.98 -4.75
N LEU A 553 -17.24 9.92 -3.94
CA LEU A 553 -18.35 9.62 -3.01
C LEU A 553 -18.57 10.74 -1.99
N ALA A 554 -17.53 11.46 -1.59
CA ALA A 554 -17.64 12.59 -0.68
C ALA A 554 -18.56 13.72 -1.20
N ARG A 555 -18.69 13.87 -2.52
CA ARG A 555 -19.63 14.83 -3.15
C ARG A 555 -21.07 14.34 -3.20
N ARG A 556 -21.31 13.06 -2.92
CA ARG A 556 -22.65 12.43 -3.01
C ARG A 556 -23.35 12.29 -1.67
N LEU A 557 -22.65 12.48 -0.55
CA LEU A 557 -23.24 12.35 0.77
C LEU A 557 -24.19 13.54 0.99
N PRO A 558 -25.52 13.33 1.19
CA PRO A 558 -26.43 14.40 1.55
C PRO A 558 -26.15 14.84 2.98
N GLY A 559 -25.57 16.01 3.21
CA GLY A 559 -25.37 16.51 4.57
C GLY A 559 -24.59 17.79 4.75
N GLU A 560 -23.83 18.28 3.79
CA GLU A 560 -23.09 19.54 3.89
C GLU A 560 -23.48 20.56 2.79
N ALA A 561 -24.74 20.57 2.39
CA ALA A 561 -25.29 21.72 1.67
C ALA A 561 -25.70 22.75 2.71
N ALA A 562 -24.88 23.77 2.90
CA ALA A 562 -25.16 25.04 3.57
C ALA A 562 -25.35 24.99 5.11
N SER A 563 -24.31 25.26 5.84
CA SER A 563 -24.39 26.07 7.05
C SER A 563 -23.35 27.18 7.00
#